data_64ae9e2e99e435bd6e5ea71d79d71332
#
_entry.id   64ae9e2e99e435bd6e5ea71d79d71332
#
_cell.length_a   1.000
_cell.length_b   1.000
_cell.length_c   1.000
_cell.angle_alpha   90.00
_cell.angle_beta   90.00
_cell.angle_gamma   90.00
#
_symmetry.space_group_name_H-M   'P 1'
#
loop_
_entity.id
_entity.type
_entity.pdbx_description
1 polymer ?
#
loop_
_entity_poly.entity_id
_entity_poly.type
_entity_poly.pdbx_seq_one_letter_code
_entity_poly.pdbx_strand_id
1 'polypeptide(L)'
;MRRRDPLLAGLSCAVLGFAWQALTVHFNYRGNWTALFCHGSQHPLPASLAWEHIYIFPNSGGYDGQSYHYVAHDPLCRTDICKAVPDPRRRYPRILVPGLAYLLALGRQEWIDGAFFAVNLGFLFLGAYWLAQLCKRPMWAVAYVLVPASIASLDRMVVDLSLASLCLGFAIAVRDRRPVKLWMILAAAALCREAGFLLFVAYAVVELSEKRWRAVVYATALIPAIMWNVWTNAGGFGAPIPFAGLADAVLHPRQYAFASLATVLVRGLDWVQLAGLVLAMAYGFKEWRRVTKDAIAALAFLWACFAIAIPPGTYDDPLAGARILTPLMLTQWLAGFRLPLLLASPRVYAQLAPQVWGVLRGLF
;
A
#
# COMPACT_ATOMS: atom_id res chain seq x y z
N MET A 1 8.27 7.05 -28.23
CA MET A 1 8.77 6.57 -26.95
C MET A 1 9.62 5.33 -27.18
N ARG A 2 10.91 5.33 -26.82
CA ARG A 2 11.75 4.15 -26.98
C ARG A 2 11.19 3.04 -26.08
N ARG A 3 11.00 1.80 -26.59
CA ARG A 3 10.46 0.65 -25.82
C ARG A 3 11.24 0.34 -24.54
N ARG A 4 12.49 0.81 -24.43
CA ARG A 4 13.38 0.57 -23.28
C ARG A 4 13.14 1.50 -22.08
N ASP A 5 12.61 2.69 -22.30
CA ASP A 5 12.47 3.70 -21.24
C ASP A 5 11.60 3.25 -20.03
N PRO A 6 10.41 2.61 -20.22
CA PRO A 6 9.63 2.11 -19.11
C PRO A 6 10.31 0.97 -18.32
N LEU A 7 11.03 0.09 -18.99
CA LEU A 7 11.80 -0.99 -18.35
C LEU A 7 12.92 -0.40 -17.47
N LEU A 8 13.66 0.58 -18.01
CA LEU A 8 14.71 1.26 -17.25
C LEU A 8 14.16 1.98 -16.02
N ALA A 9 13.02 2.66 -16.14
CA ALA A 9 12.37 3.30 -15.00
C ALA A 9 11.97 2.28 -13.92
N GLY A 10 11.38 1.15 -14.31
CA GLY A 10 11.03 0.07 -13.39
C GLY A 10 12.25 -0.52 -12.68
N LEU A 11 13.29 -0.86 -13.45
CA LEU A 11 14.54 -1.41 -12.89
C LEU A 11 15.23 -0.42 -11.96
N SER A 12 15.36 0.85 -12.36
CA SER A 12 15.94 1.89 -11.50
C SER A 12 15.19 2.02 -10.19
N CYS A 13 13.85 1.97 -10.24
CA CYS A 13 13.02 2.06 -9.05
C CYS A 13 13.24 0.86 -8.12
N ALA A 14 13.26 -0.36 -8.66
CA ALA A 14 13.52 -1.58 -7.88
C ALA A 14 14.93 -1.57 -7.25
N VAL A 15 15.95 -1.16 -8.02
CA VAL A 15 17.34 -1.03 -7.53
C VAL A 15 17.43 0.00 -6.41
N LEU A 16 16.81 1.16 -6.56
CA LEU A 16 16.78 2.19 -5.50
C LEU A 16 16.05 1.69 -4.25
N GLY A 17 14.92 1.00 -4.41
CA GLY A 17 14.19 0.39 -3.30
C GLY A 17 15.02 -0.65 -2.56
N PHE A 18 15.67 -1.56 -3.27
CA PHE A 18 16.57 -2.55 -2.68
C PHE A 18 17.77 -1.90 -1.98
N ALA A 19 18.40 -0.90 -2.62
CA ALA A 19 19.54 -0.18 -2.04
C ALA A 19 19.12 0.51 -0.72
N TRP A 20 17.95 1.14 -0.68
CA TRP A 20 17.40 1.72 0.55
C TRP A 20 17.24 0.66 1.66
N GLN A 21 16.62 -0.48 1.34
CA GLN A 21 16.43 -1.56 2.29
C GLN A 21 17.77 -2.11 2.80
N ALA A 22 18.70 -2.39 1.91
CA ALA A 22 20.02 -2.92 2.26
C ALA A 22 20.82 -1.95 3.16
N LEU A 23 20.83 -0.66 2.82
CA LEU A 23 21.49 0.37 3.64
C LEU A 23 20.81 0.48 5.02
N THR A 24 19.49 0.53 5.07
CA THR A 24 18.73 0.63 6.30
C THR A 24 19.00 -0.58 7.20
N VAL A 25 18.94 -1.79 6.65
CA VAL A 25 19.17 -3.03 7.40
C VAL A 25 20.62 -3.11 7.90
N HIS A 26 21.58 -2.78 7.04
CA HIS A 26 23.00 -2.84 7.41
C HIS A 26 23.33 -1.87 8.56
N PHE A 27 22.98 -0.60 8.42
CA PHE A 27 23.40 0.45 9.34
C PHE A 27 22.50 0.60 10.58
N ASN A 28 21.22 0.29 10.48
CA ASN A 28 20.29 0.47 11.61
C ASN A 28 20.01 -0.84 12.37
N TYR A 29 20.06 -1.99 11.69
CA TYR A 29 19.59 -3.26 12.26
C TYR A 29 20.64 -4.37 12.24
N ARG A 30 21.94 -4.03 12.10
CA ARG A 30 23.07 -4.97 12.14
C ARG A 30 22.93 -6.14 11.16
N GLY A 31 22.33 -5.89 9.99
CA GLY A 31 22.12 -6.92 8.97
C GLY A 31 20.87 -7.78 9.16
N ASN A 32 20.06 -7.53 10.18
CA ASN A 32 18.84 -8.31 10.41
C ASN A 32 17.68 -7.79 9.56
N TRP A 33 17.36 -8.49 8.48
CA TRP A 33 16.31 -8.12 7.51
C TRP A 33 14.89 -8.20 8.09
N THR A 34 14.65 -9.03 9.10
CA THR A 34 13.33 -9.15 9.73
C THR A 34 12.89 -7.87 10.42
N ALA A 35 13.83 -6.93 10.70
CA ALA A 35 13.50 -5.62 11.24
C ALA A 35 12.54 -4.81 10.37
N LEU A 36 12.55 -5.03 9.05
CA LEU A 36 11.62 -4.36 8.12
C LEU A 36 10.17 -4.81 8.29
N PHE A 37 9.90 -5.95 8.92
CA PHE A 37 8.54 -6.35 9.28
C PHE A 37 7.99 -5.66 10.54
N CYS A 38 8.88 -4.99 11.30
CA CYS A 38 8.52 -4.17 12.46
C CYS A 38 7.77 -4.93 13.55
N HIS A 39 8.35 -6.04 14.02
CA HIS A 39 7.79 -6.80 15.14
C HIS A 39 7.93 -6.03 16.45
N GLY A 40 6.83 -5.92 17.19
CA GLY A 40 6.80 -5.23 18.48
C GLY A 40 6.83 -6.22 19.66
N SER A 41 7.45 -5.82 20.76
CA SER A 41 7.55 -6.63 21.98
C SER A 41 6.22 -6.82 22.73
N GLN A 42 5.17 -6.08 22.36
CA GLN A 42 3.84 -6.21 22.98
C GLN A 42 3.03 -7.40 22.46
N HIS A 43 3.49 -8.06 21.39
CA HIS A 43 2.86 -9.25 20.84
C HIS A 43 3.77 -10.47 21.01
N PRO A 44 3.22 -11.63 21.39
CA PRO A 44 4.02 -12.84 21.54
C PRO A 44 4.57 -13.32 20.20
N LEU A 45 5.81 -13.80 20.21
CA LEU A 45 6.41 -14.46 19.05
C LEU A 45 5.91 -15.92 18.99
N PRO A 46 5.40 -16.40 17.82
CA PRO A 46 5.02 -17.80 17.67
C PRO A 46 6.21 -18.75 17.88
N ALA A 47 5.99 -19.86 18.57
CA ALA A 47 7.03 -20.87 18.82
C ALA A 47 7.58 -21.45 17.49
N SER A 48 6.72 -21.61 16.49
CA SER A 48 7.10 -22.07 15.14
C SER A 48 8.08 -21.15 14.40
N LEU A 49 8.24 -19.90 14.82
CA LEU A 49 9.22 -18.94 14.27
C LEU A 49 10.40 -18.64 15.19
N ALA A 50 10.58 -19.40 16.27
CA ALA A 50 11.69 -19.18 17.21
C ALA A 50 13.08 -19.35 16.58
N TRP A 51 13.20 -20.09 15.48
CA TRP A 51 14.44 -20.32 14.72
C TRP A 51 14.91 -19.10 13.92
N GLU A 52 14.03 -18.14 13.63
CA GLU A 52 14.26 -17.08 12.65
C GLU A 52 15.03 -15.88 13.20
N HIS A 53 15.31 -15.79 14.48
CA HIS A 53 15.99 -14.64 15.10
C HIS A 53 15.35 -13.27 14.75
N ILE A 54 14.03 -13.19 14.85
CA ILE A 54 13.24 -11.99 14.50
C ILE A 54 13.72 -10.77 15.31
N TYR A 55 13.95 -9.65 14.63
CA TYR A 55 14.28 -8.37 15.28
C TYR A 55 13.02 -7.80 15.93
N ILE A 56 13.07 -7.58 17.25
CA ILE A 56 11.93 -7.11 18.04
C ILE A 56 12.18 -5.67 18.50
N PHE A 57 11.26 -4.77 18.18
CA PHE A 57 11.29 -3.38 18.66
C PHE A 57 10.79 -3.33 20.11
N PRO A 58 11.61 -2.86 21.07
CA PRO A 58 11.23 -2.82 22.48
C PRO A 58 10.13 -1.77 22.70
N ASN A 59 9.24 -2.04 23.65
CA ASN A 59 8.13 -1.14 24.04
C ASN A 59 7.22 -0.71 22.87
N SER A 60 7.09 -1.54 21.84
CA SER A 60 6.31 -1.26 20.64
C SER A 60 5.23 -2.31 20.43
N GLY A 61 4.07 -1.89 19.90
CA GLY A 61 3.04 -2.78 19.37
C GLY A 61 3.36 -3.34 17.98
N GLY A 62 4.52 -2.99 17.41
CA GLY A 62 4.87 -3.36 16.04
C GLY A 62 4.12 -2.56 14.99
N TYR A 63 4.09 -3.09 13.76
CA TYR A 63 3.38 -2.49 12.65
C TYR A 63 2.67 -3.55 11.80
N ASP A 64 1.89 -3.14 10.80
CA ASP A 64 1.13 -4.04 9.93
C ASP A 64 2.00 -5.14 9.27
N GLY A 65 3.27 -4.84 8.99
CA GLY A 65 4.24 -5.78 8.41
C GLY A 65 4.42 -7.05 9.23
N GLN A 66 4.43 -6.95 10.56
CA GLN A 66 4.44 -8.11 11.47
C GLN A 66 3.33 -9.11 11.14
N SER A 67 2.10 -8.61 10.94
CA SER A 67 0.96 -9.46 10.60
C SER A 67 1.14 -10.13 9.24
N TYR A 68 1.64 -9.39 8.24
CA TYR A 68 1.84 -9.95 6.90
C TYR A 68 3.01 -10.93 6.82
N HIS A 69 4.03 -10.75 7.67
CA HIS A 69 5.10 -11.72 7.87
C HIS A 69 4.52 -13.05 8.35
N TYR A 70 3.73 -13.03 9.42
CA TYR A 70 3.07 -14.21 9.94
C TYR A 70 2.14 -14.88 8.91
N VAL A 71 1.33 -14.11 8.19
CA VAL A 71 0.48 -14.65 7.13
C VAL A 71 1.30 -15.27 5.99
N ALA A 72 2.49 -14.76 5.68
CA ALA A 72 3.34 -15.34 4.66
C ALA A 72 3.92 -16.69 5.10
N HIS A 73 4.25 -16.87 6.37
CA HIS A 73 4.75 -18.13 6.93
C HIS A 73 3.64 -19.18 7.13
N ASP A 74 2.42 -18.78 7.40
CA ASP A 74 1.26 -19.69 7.57
C ASP A 74 0.00 -19.16 6.87
N PRO A 75 -0.02 -19.12 5.51
CA PRO A 75 -1.16 -18.59 4.78
C PRO A 75 -2.45 -19.40 4.96
N LEU A 76 -2.33 -20.65 5.35
CA LEU A 76 -3.46 -21.57 5.54
C LEU A 76 -3.88 -21.74 7.01
N CYS A 77 -3.32 -20.94 7.93
CA CYS A 77 -3.66 -20.97 9.36
C CYS A 77 -3.57 -22.39 9.98
N ARG A 78 -2.47 -23.09 9.73
CA ARG A 78 -2.29 -24.49 10.17
C ARG A 78 -1.41 -24.64 11.42
N THR A 79 -0.74 -23.57 11.82
CA THR A 79 0.22 -23.57 12.94
C THR A 79 -0.19 -22.58 14.04
N ASP A 80 0.63 -22.46 15.08
CA ASP A 80 0.47 -21.46 16.15
C ASP A 80 0.67 -20.02 15.65
N ILE A 81 1.32 -19.84 14.50
CA ILE A 81 1.54 -18.54 13.87
C ILE A 81 0.22 -17.79 13.65
N CYS A 82 -0.81 -18.50 13.18
CA CYS A 82 -2.13 -17.91 12.96
C CYS A 82 -2.72 -17.26 14.23
N LYS A 83 -2.49 -17.85 15.39
CA LYS A 83 -2.98 -17.34 16.68
C LYS A 83 -2.25 -16.08 17.13
N ALA A 84 -1.03 -15.87 16.64
CA ALA A 84 -0.20 -14.71 16.95
C ALA A 84 -0.49 -13.51 16.02
N VAL A 85 -1.25 -13.71 14.93
CA VAL A 85 -1.62 -12.61 14.02
C VAL A 85 -2.58 -11.65 14.71
N PRO A 86 -2.23 -10.37 14.91
CA PRO A 86 -3.18 -9.37 15.39
C PRO A 86 -4.32 -9.17 14.39
N ASP A 87 -5.57 -9.32 14.84
CA ASP A 87 -6.78 -9.19 14.00
C ASP A 87 -6.73 -10.06 12.73
N PRO A 88 -6.69 -11.41 12.86
CA PRO A 88 -6.52 -12.32 11.73
C PRO A 88 -7.63 -12.19 10.69
N ARG A 89 -8.87 -11.85 11.11
CA ARG A 89 -10.02 -11.66 10.22
C ARG A 89 -9.83 -10.51 9.24
N ARG A 90 -8.99 -9.55 9.57
CA ARG A 90 -8.64 -8.40 8.73
C ARG A 90 -7.38 -8.62 7.93
N ARG A 91 -6.44 -9.46 8.42
CA ARG A 91 -5.11 -9.66 7.82
C ARG A 91 -5.08 -10.76 6.78
N TYR A 92 -5.67 -11.92 7.06
CA TYR A 92 -5.73 -13.04 6.11
C TYR A 92 -6.44 -12.73 4.79
N PRO A 93 -7.52 -11.92 4.74
CA PRO A 93 -8.11 -11.51 3.46
C PRO A 93 -7.14 -10.83 2.49
N ARG A 94 -6.07 -10.17 2.99
CA ARG A 94 -5.06 -9.46 2.21
C ARG A 94 -3.92 -10.37 1.78
N ILE A 95 -4.27 -11.49 1.17
CA ILE A 95 -3.35 -12.61 0.91
C ILE A 95 -2.41 -12.39 -0.27
N LEU A 96 -2.63 -11.42 -1.16
CA LEU A 96 -1.89 -11.32 -2.41
C LEU A 96 -0.37 -11.32 -2.20
N VAL A 97 0.17 -10.40 -1.41
CA VAL A 97 1.63 -10.29 -1.20
C VAL A 97 2.16 -11.45 -0.35
N PRO A 98 1.60 -11.75 0.84
CA PRO A 98 2.02 -12.91 1.62
C PRO A 98 1.91 -14.24 0.86
N GLY A 99 0.80 -14.45 0.15
CA GLY A 99 0.58 -15.67 -0.62
C GLY A 99 1.54 -15.82 -1.80
N LEU A 100 1.84 -14.72 -2.52
CA LEU A 100 2.87 -14.74 -3.58
C LEU A 100 4.25 -15.04 -2.99
N ALA A 101 4.58 -14.51 -1.81
CA ALA A 101 5.84 -14.80 -1.13
C ALA A 101 5.93 -16.29 -0.77
N TYR A 102 4.87 -16.86 -0.19
CA TYR A 102 4.79 -18.29 0.12
C TYR A 102 4.96 -19.16 -1.13
N LEU A 103 4.27 -18.81 -2.22
CA LEU A 103 4.35 -19.57 -3.49
C LEU A 103 5.73 -19.45 -4.13
N LEU A 104 6.34 -18.27 -4.12
CA LEU A 104 7.68 -18.03 -4.65
C LEU A 104 8.74 -18.78 -3.86
N ALA A 105 8.57 -18.86 -2.53
CA ALA A 105 9.40 -19.66 -1.64
C ALA A 105 9.13 -21.17 -1.74
N LEU A 106 8.14 -21.62 -2.52
CA LEU A 106 7.69 -23.02 -2.61
C LEU A 106 7.33 -23.60 -1.24
N GLY A 107 6.82 -22.77 -0.33
CA GLY A 107 6.48 -23.13 1.03
C GLY A 107 7.68 -23.40 1.96
N ARG A 108 8.91 -23.14 1.52
CA ARG A 108 10.12 -23.29 2.36
C ARG A 108 10.26 -22.09 3.27
N GLN A 109 10.21 -22.35 4.56
CA GLN A 109 10.16 -21.31 5.59
C GLN A 109 11.35 -20.34 5.53
N GLU A 110 12.55 -20.85 5.25
CA GLU A 110 13.79 -20.08 5.20
C GLU A 110 13.86 -19.09 4.01
N TRP A 111 13.00 -19.26 3.02
CA TRP A 111 13.00 -18.44 1.81
C TRP A 111 11.86 -17.43 1.78
N ILE A 112 10.91 -17.50 2.71
CA ILE A 112 9.69 -16.68 2.71
C ILE A 112 10.01 -15.19 2.79
N ASP A 113 10.92 -14.80 3.67
CA ASP A 113 11.32 -13.39 3.81
C ASP A 113 11.94 -12.83 2.54
N GLY A 114 12.92 -13.55 1.99
CA GLY A 114 13.55 -13.15 0.74
C GLY A 114 12.53 -13.05 -0.41
N ALA A 115 11.58 -13.98 -0.46
CA ALA A 115 10.48 -13.97 -1.42
C ALA A 115 9.54 -12.78 -1.19
N PHE A 116 9.25 -12.42 0.06
CA PHE A 116 8.41 -11.27 0.40
C PHE A 116 9.06 -9.96 -0.06
N PHE A 117 10.36 -9.78 0.17
CA PHE A 117 11.12 -8.64 -0.35
C PHE A 117 11.09 -8.60 -1.87
N ALA A 118 11.32 -9.73 -2.53
CA ALA A 118 11.28 -9.83 -3.99
C ALA A 118 9.90 -9.48 -4.57
N VAL A 119 8.80 -9.91 -3.94
CA VAL A 119 7.43 -9.57 -4.35
C VAL A 119 7.18 -8.06 -4.21
N ASN A 120 7.59 -7.43 -3.09
CA ASN A 120 7.44 -5.99 -2.92
C ASN A 120 8.26 -5.20 -3.96
N LEU A 121 9.51 -5.58 -4.20
CA LEU A 121 10.34 -4.96 -5.25
C LEU A 121 9.76 -5.20 -6.65
N GLY A 122 9.14 -6.37 -6.89
CA GLY A 122 8.40 -6.66 -8.11
C GLY A 122 7.22 -5.71 -8.34
N PHE A 123 6.44 -5.43 -7.29
CA PHE A 123 5.37 -4.43 -7.38
C PHE A 123 5.90 -3.01 -7.54
N LEU A 124 7.02 -2.66 -6.91
CA LEU A 124 7.69 -1.38 -7.12
C LEU A 124 8.14 -1.22 -8.59
N PHE A 125 8.75 -2.26 -9.16
CA PHE A 125 9.10 -2.32 -10.58
C PHE A 125 7.88 -2.13 -11.46
N LEU A 126 6.81 -2.93 -11.23
CA LEU A 126 5.60 -2.88 -12.04
C LEU A 126 4.90 -1.52 -11.98
N GLY A 127 4.81 -0.93 -10.78
CA GLY A 127 4.21 0.39 -10.60
C GLY A 127 4.97 1.47 -11.36
N ALA A 128 6.28 1.54 -11.24
CA ALA A 128 7.12 2.47 -11.97
C ALA A 128 7.08 2.22 -13.49
N TYR A 129 7.09 0.95 -13.91
CA TYR A 129 6.97 0.55 -15.32
C TYR A 129 5.65 1.01 -15.93
N TRP A 130 4.52 0.80 -15.25
CA TRP A 130 3.21 1.23 -15.72
C TRP A 130 3.06 2.76 -15.68
N LEU A 131 3.58 3.40 -14.62
CA LEU A 131 3.57 4.86 -14.52
C LEU A 131 4.38 5.48 -15.67
N ALA A 132 5.53 4.90 -16.04
CA ALA A 132 6.35 5.35 -17.16
C ALA A 132 5.60 5.28 -18.50
N GLN A 133 4.73 4.29 -18.69
CA GLN A 133 3.88 4.18 -19.89
C GLN A 133 2.75 5.21 -19.93
N LEU A 134 2.34 5.74 -18.77
CA LEU A 134 1.29 6.76 -18.63
C LEU A 134 1.86 8.19 -18.68
N CYS A 135 3.13 8.37 -18.36
CA CYS A 135 3.79 9.67 -18.35
C CYS A 135 4.34 10.07 -19.70
N LYS A 136 4.30 11.39 -20.01
CA LYS A 136 4.97 11.95 -21.19
C LYS A 136 6.50 11.82 -21.13
N ARG A 137 7.06 11.81 -19.93
CA ARG A 137 8.50 11.67 -19.65
C ARG A 137 8.73 10.43 -18.77
N PRO A 138 9.03 9.25 -19.35
CA PRO A 138 9.09 7.97 -18.63
C PRO A 138 10.03 7.96 -17.43
N MET A 139 11.17 8.62 -17.51
CA MET A 139 12.13 8.65 -16.40
C MET A 139 11.63 9.34 -15.12
N TRP A 140 10.60 10.19 -15.22
CA TRP A 140 9.96 10.74 -14.02
C TRP A 140 9.24 9.67 -13.19
N ALA A 141 8.95 8.51 -13.78
CA ALA A 141 8.35 7.39 -13.04
C ALA A 141 9.30 6.78 -11.99
N VAL A 142 10.59 7.06 -12.04
CA VAL A 142 11.52 6.68 -10.97
C VAL A 142 11.12 7.32 -9.64
N ALA A 143 10.48 8.50 -9.66
CA ALA A 143 9.91 9.11 -8.46
C ALA A 143 8.81 8.27 -7.79
N TYR A 144 8.35 7.19 -8.42
CA TYR A 144 7.40 6.24 -7.81
C TYR A 144 7.94 5.59 -6.54
N VAL A 145 9.27 5.45 -6.41
CA VAL A 145 9.89 4.98 -5.16
C VAL A 145 9.59 5.90 -3.96
N LEU A 146 9.33 7.17 -4.22
CA LEU A 146 9.08 8.21 -3.21
C LEU A 146 7.60 8.37 -2.84
N VAL A 147 6.65 7.71 -3.51
CA VAL A 147 5.24 7.84 -3.11
C VAL A 147 4.98 7.18 -1.76
N PRO A 148 4.04 7.69 -0.95
CA PRO A 148 3.81 7.21 0.41
C PRO A 148 3.62 5.70 0.53
N ALA A 149 2.87 5.07 -0.39
CA ALA A 149 2.68 3.62 -0.39
C ALA A 149 3.99 2.86 -0.65
N SER A 150 4.87 3.36 -1.54
CA SER A 150 6.17 2.74 -1.81
C SER A 150 7.07 2.80 -0.58
N ILE A 151 7.20 3.99 0.02
CA ILE A 151 8.03 4.20 1.21
C ILE A 151 7.55 3.32 2.37
N ALA A 152 6.26 3.36 2.68
CA ALA A 152 5.71 2.56 3.78
C ALA A 152 5.89 1.05 3.53
N SER A 153 5.75 0.58 2.28
CA SER A 153 5.91 -0.84 1.98
C SER A 153 7.37 -1.29 1.97
N LEU A 154 8.31 -0.42 1.58
CA LEU A 154 9.74 -0.73 1.63
C LEU A 154 10.29 -0.73 3.05
N ASP A 155 9.79 0.16 3.91
CA ASP A 155 10.29 0.37 5.27
C ASP A 155 9.54 -0.47 6.33
N ARG A 156 8.29 -0.86 6.06
CA ARG A 156 7.39 -1.54 7.01
C ARG A 156 6.72 -2.80 6.45
N MET A 157 7.15 -3.29 5.31
CA MET A 157 6.65 -4.51 4.65
C MET A 157 5.12 -4.62 4.59
N VAL A 158 4.44 -3.51 4.28
CA VAL A 158 2.99 -3.47 4.10
C VAL A 158 2.59 -3.68 2.64
N VAL A 159 1.30 -3.94 2.39
CA VAL A 159 0.77 -4.33 1.07
C VAL A 159 0.27 -3.17 0.20
N ASP A 160 0.37 -1.93 0.68
CA ASP A 160 -0.24 -0.76 0.01
C ASP A 160 0.42 -0.42 -1.33
N LEU A 161 1.73 -0.68 -1.47
CA LEU A 161 2.47 -0.53 -2.72
C LEU A 161 1.89 -1.41 -3.83
N SER A 162 1.53 -2.66 -3.52
CA SER A 162 0.97 -3.58 -4.51
C SER A 162 -0.37 -3.09 -5.03
N LEU A 163 -1.25 -2.57 -4.17
CA LEU A 163 -2.52 -1.98 -4.59
C LEU A 163 -2.31 -0.70 -5.42
N ALA A 164 -1.40 0.19 -5.00
CA ALA A 164 -1.07 1.41 -5.75
C ALA A 164 -0.53 1.06 -7.16
N SER A 165 0.33 0.05 -7.26
CA SER A 165 0.83 -0.47 -8.54
C SER A 165 -0.29 -1.06 -9.39
N LEU A 166 -1.19 -1.86 -8.82
CA LEU A 166 -2.33 -2.45 -9.53
C LEU A 166 -3.29 -1.38 -10.04
N CYS A 167 -3.47 -0.24 -9.35
CA CYS A 167 -4.23 0.90 -9.87
C CYS A 167 -3.62 1.49 -11.14
N LEU A 168 -2.29 1.60 -11.23
CA LEU A 168 -1.61 2.03 -12.45
C LEU A 168 -1.75 0.99 -13.57
N GLY A 169 -1.62 -0.30 -13.23
CA GLY A 169 -1.86 -1.41 -14.14
C GLY A 169 -3.29 -1.43 -14.68
N PHE A 170 -4.28 -1.11 -13.84
CA PHE A 170 -5.69 -0.95 -14.22
C PHE A 170 -5.84 0.17 -15.25
N ALA A 171 -5.25 1.34 -15.01
CA ALA A 171 -5.29 2.44 -15.96
C ALA A 171 -4.74 2.05 -17.34
N ILE A 172 -3.62 1.31 -17.38
CA ILE A 172 -3.04 0.78 -18.63
C ILE A 172 -3.99 -0.24 -19.28
N ALA A 173 -4.53 -1.19 -18.50
CA ALA A 173 -5.36 -2.27 -19.04
C ALA A 173 -6.67 -1.74 -19.65
N VAL A 174 -7.27 -0.73 -19.02
CA VAL A 174 -8.47 -0.03 -19.52
C VAL A 174 -8.13 0.78 -20.77
N ARG A 175 -7.07 1.61 -20.74
CA ARG A 175 -6.64 2.42 -21.88
C ARG A 175 -6.35 1.57 -23.12
N ASP A 176 -5.60 0.49 -22.95
CA ASP A 176 -5.11 -0.35 -24.05
C ASP A 176 -6.10 -1.47 -24.40
N ARG A 177 -7.27 -1.51 -23.75
CA ARG A 177 -8.32 -2.51 -23.94
C ARG A 177 -7.81 -3.95 -23.87
N ARG A 178 -7.00 -4.28 -22.86
CA ARG A 178 -6.39 -5.60 -22.68
C ARG A 178 -7.24 -6.46 -21.73
N PRO A 179 -8.15 -7.32 -22.26
CA PRO A 179 -9.13 -8.02 -21.43
C PRO A 179 -8.51 -8.95 -20.38
N VAL A 180 -7.58 -9.78 -20.76
CA VAL A 180 -6.93 -10.72 -19.84
C VAL A 180 -6.13 -10.00 -18.78
N LYS A 181 -5.37 -8.96 -19.16
CA LYS A 181 -4.62 -8.15 -18.20
C LYS A 181 -5.55 -7.45 -17.21
N LEU A 182 -6.68 -6.92 -17.68
CA LEU A 182 -7.67 -6.29 -16.81
C LEU A 182 -8.24 -7.31 -15.80
N TRP A 183 -8.64 -8.49 -16.27
CA TRP A 183 -9.15 -9.55 -15.41
C TRP A 183 -8.14 -9.93 -14.31
N MET A 184 -6.87 -10.17 -14.69
CA MET A 184 -5.80 -10.49 -13.73
C MET A 184 -5.57 -9.38 -12.70
N ILE A 185 -5.60 -8.11 -13.12
CA ILE A 185 -5.43 -6.97 -12.22
C ILE A 185 -6.60 -6.85 -11.25
N LEU A 186 -7.84 -7.05 -11.71
CA LEU A 186 -9.02 -7.01 -10.85
C LEU A 186 -8.98 -8.12 -9.80
N ALA A 187 -8.61 -9.34 -10.20
CA ALA A 187 -8.46 -10.47 -9.29
C ALA A 187 -7.35 -10.22 -8.25
N ALA A 188 -6.19 -9.76 -8.69
CA ALA A 188 -5.07 -9.44 -7.80
C ALA A 188 -5.42 -8.30 -6.84
N ALA A 189 -6.08 -7.23 -7.31
CA ALA A 189 -6.45 -6.10 -6.47
C ALA A 189 -7.43 -6.50 -5.35
N ALA A 190 -8.41 -7.36 -5.66
CA ALA A 190 -9.38 -7.87 -4.69
C ALA A 190 -8.72 -8.75 -3.61
N LEU A 191 -7.68 -9.52 -3.96
CA LEU A 191 -6.88 -10.32 -3.03
C LEU A 191 -5.84 -9.49 -2.26
N CYS A 192 -5.50 -8.29 -2.77
CA CYS A 192 -4.50 -7.42 -2.15
C CYS A 192 -5.07 -6.71 -0.92
N ARG A 193 -6.26 -6.15 -1.07
CA ARG A 193 -6.92 -5.36 -0.03
C ARG A 193 -8.39 -5.14 -0.37
N GLU A 194 -9.22 -4.90 0.65
CA GLU A 194 -10.64 -4.61 0.51
C GLU A 194 -10.92 -3.47 -0.49
N ALA A 195 -10.13 -2.39 -0.41
CA ALA A 195 -10.23 -1.27 -1.33
C ALA A 195 -9.91 -1.64 -2.80
N GLY A 196 -9.31 -2.80 -3.04
CA GLY A 196 -9.07 -3.32 -4.39
C GLY A 196 -10.35 -3.60 -5.17
N PHE A 197 -11.47 -3.88 -4.48
CA PHE A 197 -12.78 -4.01 -5.11
C PHE A 197 -13.24 -2.73 -5.84
N LEU A 198 -12.73 -1.56 -5.42
CA LEU A 198 -13.07 -0.29 -6.07
C LEU A 198 -12.65 -0.25 -7.55
N LEU A 199 -11.60 -1.00 -7.94
CA LEU A 199 -11.18 -1.09 -9.34
C LEU A 199 -12.28 -1.76 -10.18
N PHE A 200 -12.84 -2.86 -9.69
CA PHE A 200 -13.97 -3.53 -10.35
C PHE A 200 -15.20 -2.63 -10.42
N VAL A 201 -15.56 -1.99 -9.30
CA VAL A 201 -16.73 -1.08 -9.24
C VAL A 201 -16.57 0.07 -10.24
N ALA A 202 -15.36 0.69 -10.30
CA ALA A 202 -15.08 1.77 -11.24
C ALA A 202 -15.26 1.34 -12.70
N TYR A 203 -14.77 0.15 -13.04
CA TYR A 203 -14.95 -0.41 -14.38
C TYR A 203 -16.42 -0.76 -14.67
N ALA A 204 -17.09 -1.41 -13.71
CA ALA A 204 -18.48 -1.84 -13.87
C ALA A 204 -19.45 -0.67 -14.06
N VAL A 205 -19.27 0.43 -13.32
CA VAL A 205 -20.10 1.64 -13.46
C VAL A 205 -20.04 2.18 -14.89
N VAL A 206 -18.87 2.25 -15.50
CA VAL A 206 -18.71 2.74 -16.88
C VAL A 206 -19.35 1.78 -17.89
N GLU A 207 -19.04 0.48 -17.78
CA GLU A 207 -19.59 -0.51 -18.72
C GLU A 207 -21.12 -0.60 -18.64
N LEU A 208 -21.69 -0.57 -17.44
CA LEU A 208 -23.15 -0.62 -17.27
C LEU A 208 -23.84 0.66 -17.74
N SER A 209 -23.22 1.84 -17.55
CA SER A 209 -23.77 3.10 -18.05
C SER A 209 -23.82 3.16 -19.59
N GLU A 210 -22.89 2.49 -20.25
CA GLU A 210 -22.84 2.30 -21.69
C GLU A 210 -23.67 1.09 -22.18
N LYS A 211 -24.46 0.47 -21.28
CA LYS A 211 -25.29 -0.74 -21.55
C LYS A 211 -24.46 -1.93 -22.03
N ARG A 212 -23.19 -2.03 -21.62
CA ARG A 212 -22.30 -3.12 -21.96
C ARG A 212 -22.26 -4.14 -20.83
N TRP A 213 -22.65 -5.37 -21.08
CA TRP A 213 -22.68 -6.44 -20.10
C TRP A 213 -21.31 -7.06 -19.77
N ARG A 214 -20.23 -6.50 -20.28
CA ARG A 214 -18.87 -6.99 -20.02
C ARG A 214 -18.53 -6.99 -18.53
N ALA A 215 -19.11 -6.09 -17.75
CA ALA A 215 -18.93 -6.07 -16.29
C ALA A 215 -19.26 -7.43 -15.64
N VAL A 216 -20.26 -8.17 -16.16
CA VAL A 216 -20.65 -9.49 -15.67
C VAL A 216 -19.50 -10.50 -15.85
N VAL A 217 -18.83 -10.48 -16.99
CA VAL A 217 -17.66 -11.34 -17.24
C VAL A 217 -16.51 -11.00 -16.28
N TYR A 218 -16.26 -9.71 -16.06
CA TYR A 218 -15.19 -9.29 -15.15
C TYR A 218 -15.53 -9.48 -13.66
N ALA A 219 -16.81 -9.66 -13.31
CA ALA A 219 -17.19 -10.06 -11.94
C ALA A 219 -16.58 -11.42 -11.56
N THR A 220 -16.29 -12.30 -12.52
CA THR A 220 -15.59 -13.56 -12.27
C THR A 220 -14.17 -13.37 -11.70
N ALA A 221 -13.54 -12.22 -11.93
CA ALA A 221 -12.25 -11.87 -11.33
C ALA A 221 -12.32 -11.74 -9.80
N LEU A 222 -13.51 -11.52 -9.24
CA LEU A 222 -13.69 -11.41 -7.79
C LEU A 222 -13.84 -12.79 -7.11
N ILE A 223 -14.12 -13.85 -7.88
CA ILE A 223 -14.35 -15.21 -7.33
C ILE A 223 -13.20 -15.67 -6.42
N PRO A 224 -11.90 -15.57 -6.82
CA PRO A 224 -10.81 -15.99 -5.95
C PRO A 224 -10.80 -15.24 -4.59
N ALA A 225 -11.05 -13.93 -4.60
CA ALA A 225 -11.09 -13.14 -3.38
C ALA A 225 -12.32 -13.48 -2.52
N ILE A 226 -13.49 -13.71 -3.12
CA ILE A 226 -14.70 -14.10 -2.41
C ILE A 226 -14.49 -15.47 -1.75
N MET A 227 -14.00 -16.47 -2.50
CA MET A 227 -13.72 -17.80 -1.96
C MET A 227 -12.71 -17.75 -0.81
N TRP A 228 -11.66 -16.94 -0.97
CA TRP A 228 -10.66 -16.74 0.06
C TRP A 228 -11.24 -16.08 1.32
N ASN A 229 -12.07 -15.04 1.17
CA ASN A 229 -12.73 -14.36 2.29
C ASN A 229 -13.73 -15.29 3.01
N VAL A 230 -14.47 -16.11 2.28
CA VAL A 230 -15.37 -17.13 2.87
C VAL A 230 -14.56 -18.16 3.66
N TRP A 231 -13.44 -18.64 3.08
CA TRP A 231 -12.59 -19.62 3.74
C TRP A 231 -11.91 -19.06 5.01
N THR A 232 -11.44 -17.82 4.99
CA THR A 232 -10.80 -17.18 6.14
C THR A 232 -11.78 -16.70 7.21
N ASN A 233 -13.08 -16.88 6.99
CA ASN A 233 -14.13 -16.35 7.88
C ASN A 233 -13.93 -14.84 8.14
N ALA A 234 -13.60 -14.10 7.09
CA ALA A 234 -13.41 -12.67 7.18
C ALA A 234 -14.66 -12.04 7.81
N GLY A 235 -14.49 -11.51 9.01
CA GLY A 235 -15.57 -10.79 9.70
C GLY A 235 -15.97 -9.60 8.85
N GLY A 236 -17.26 -9.34 8.76
CA GLY A 236 -17.78 -8.16 8.08
C GLY A 236 -17.08 -6.90 8.62
N PHE A 237 -16.90 -5.91 7.75
CA PHE A 237 -16.45 -4.58 8.17
C PHE A 237 -17.46 -4.02 9.17
N GLY A 238 -16.98 -3.49 10.31
CA GLY A 238 -17.82 -2.66 11.15
C GLY A 238 -18.43 -1.53 10.29
N ALA A 239 -19.68 -1.18 10.56
CA ALA A 239 -20.34 -0.11 9.79
C ALA A 239 -19.49 1.17 9.84
N PRO A 240 -19.00 1.68 8.70
CA PRO A 240 -18.21 2.89 8.69
C PRO A 240 -19.09 4.08 9.09
N ILE A 241 -18.61 4.90 10.02
CA ILE A 241 -19.22 6.21 10.30
C ILE A 241 -18.55 7.22 9.36
N PRO A 242 -19.27 7.79 8.40
CA PRO A 242 -18.69 8.76 7.48
C PRO A 242 -18.04 9.92 8.23
N PHE A 243 -16.88 10.36 7.75
CA PHE A 243 -16.07 11.44 8.32
C PHE A 243 -15.51 11.20 9.73
N ALA A 244 -15.80 10.09 10.42
CA ALA A 244 -15.35 9.88 11.79
C ALA A 244 -13.82 9.94 11.91
N GLY A 245 -13.09 9.30 11.01
CA GLY A 245 -11.62 9.34 11.03
C GLY A 245 -11.03 10.70 10.72
N LEU A 246 -11.63 11.46 9.81
CA LEU A 246 -11.20 12.82 9.50
C LEU A 246 -11.52 13.79 10.64
N ALA A 247 -12.72 13.68 11.22
CA ALA A 247 -13.12 14.49 12.37
C ALA A 247 -12.22 14.21 13.57
N ASP A 248 -11.91 12.96 13.85
CA ASP A 248 -11.02 12.55 14.93
C ASP A 248 -9.61 13.16 14.77
N ALA A 249 -9.02 13.09 13.59
CA ALA A 249 -7.71 13.66 13.29
C ALA A 249 -7.67 15.21 13.45
N VAL A 250 -8.80 15.89 13.22
CA VAL A 250 -8.91 17.35 13.39
C VAL A 250 -9.16 17.72 14.84
N LEU A 251 -10.07 17.00 15.53
CA LEU A 251 -10.48 17.31 16.90
C LEU A 251 -9.46 16.84 17.95
N HIS A 252 -8.78 15.74 17.66
CA HIS A 252 -7.79 15.13 18.54
C HIS A 252 -6.42 15.04 17.84
N PRO A 253 -5.79 16.18 17.52
CA PRO A 253 -4.50 16.20 16.85
C PRO A 253 -3.46 15.48 17.70
N ARG A 254 -2.52 14.78 17.04
CA ARG A 254 -1.42 14.06 17.70
C ARG A 254 -0.76 14.92 18.77
N GLN A 255 -0.64 14.35 19.96
CA GLN A 255 0.06 15.00 21.06
C GLN A 255 1.54 14.58 21.03
N TYR A 256 2.41 15.58 21.19
CA TYR A 256 3.85 15.37 21.30
C TYR A 256 4.33 15.78 22.68
N ALA A 257 5.11 14.93 23.33
CA ALA A 257 5.49 15.09 24.73
C ALA A 257 6.34 16.33 25.04
N PHE A 258 7.04 16.89 24.04
CA PHE A 258 7.94 18.03 24.25
C PHE A 258 7.72 19.14 23.21
N ALA A 259 7.70 20.39 23.68
CA ALA A 259 7.65 21.58 22.82
C ALA A 259 9.06 21.95 22.34
N SER A 260 9.60 21.20 21.38
CA SER A 260 10.85 21.53 20.69
C SER A 260 10.57 22.06 19.28
N LEU A 261 11.56 22.71 18.65
CA LEU A 261 11.45 23.14 17.24
C LEU A 261 11.11 21.94 16.34
N ALA A 262 11.73 20.78 16.58
CA ALA A 262 11.42 19.56 15.83
C ALA A 262 9.94 19.16 15.97
N THR A 263 9.37 19.26 17.17
CA THR A 263 7.95 19.00 17.42
C THR A 263 7.03 19.96 16.67
N VAL A 264 7.37 21.25 16.63
CA VAL A 264 6.61 22.25 15.86
C VAL A 264 6.64 21.96 14.37
N LEU A 265 7.82 21.61 13.84
CA LEU A 265 7.96 21.23 12.44
C LEU A 265 7.16 19.97 12.08
N VAL A 266 7.22 18.93 12.93
CA VAL A 266 6.46 17.71 12.74
C VAL A 266 4.96 17.96 12.77
N ARG A 267 4.45 18.78 13.70
CA ARG A 267 3.04 19.21 13.73
C ARG A 267 2.65 19.98 12.46
N GLY A 268 3.50 20.88 11.99
CA GLY A 268 3.30 21.57 10.71
C GLY A 268 3.15 20.59 9.55
N LEU A 269 4.00 19.56 9.51
CA LEU A 269 3.91 18.51 8.49
C LEU A 269 2.65 17.65 8.62
N ASP A 270 2.13 17.38 9.83
CA ASP A 270 0.85 16.69 10.02
C ASP A 270 -0.30 17.49 9.38
N TRP A 271 -0.36 18.80 9.59
CA TRP A 271 -1.37 19.66 8.98
C TRP A 271 -1.22 19.74 7.44
N VAL A 272 0.01 19.84 6.95
CA VAL A 272 0.29 19.83 5.50
C VAL A 272 -0.15 18.51 4.87
N GLN A 273 0.13 17.38 5.52
CA GLN A 273 -0.34 16.07 5.07
C GLN A 273 -1.87 16.01 5.04
N LEU A 274 -2.53 16.41 6.12
CA LEU A 274 -3.99 16.40 6.22
C LEU A 274 -4.61 17.30 5.14
N ALA A 275 -4.07 18.49 4.91
CA ALA A 275 -4.51 19.38 3.85
C ALA A 275 -4.36 18.71 2.46
N GLY A 276 -3.26 18.00 2.21
CA GLY A 276 -3.05 17.24 0.98
C GLY A 276 -4.11 16.16 0.78
N LEU A 277 -4.45 15.42 1.85
CA LEU A 277 -5.46 14.36 1.80
C LEU A 277 -6.88 14.93 1.58
N VAL A 278 -7.25 16.01 2.27
CA VAL A 278 -8.53 16.71 2.07
C VAL A 278 -8.63 17.25 0.64
N LEU A 279 -7.55 17.83 0.12
CA LEU A 279 -7.51 18.31 -1.25
C LEU A 279 -7.66 17.17 -2.27
N ALA A 280 -7.05 16.01 -1.99
CA ALA A 280 -7.23 14.80 -2.79
C ALA A 280 -8.70 14.36 -2.81
N MET A 281 -9.35 14.34 -1.66
CA MET A 281 -10.77 13.98 -1.55
C MET A 281 -11.65 14.96 -2.31
N ALA A 282 -11.45 16.27 -2.12
CA ALA A 282 -12.21 17.30 -2.81
C ALA A 282 -12.09 17.20 -4.34
N TYR A 283 -10.87 16.94 -4.84
CA TYR A 283 -10.66 16.72 -6.28
C TYR A 283 -11.33 15.41 -6.75
N GLY A 284 -11.22 14.34 -5.98
CA GLY A 284 -11.89 13.07 -6.30
C GLY A 284 -13.41 13.24 -6.41
N PHE A 285 -14.04 14.00 -5.50
CA PHE A 285 -15.47 14.32 -5.59
C PHE A 285 -15.83 15.15 -6.83
N LYS A 286 -14.96 16.04 -7.28
CA LYS A 286 -15.19 16.81 -8.51
C LYS A 286 -15.33 15.91 -9.74
N GLU A 287 -14.74 14.73 -9.74
CA GLU A 287 -14.82 13.76 -10.85
C GLU A 287 -16.20 13.08 -10.97
N TRP A 288 -17.16 13.30 -10.05
CA TRP A 288 -18.49 12.68 -10.04
C TRP A 288 -19.23 12.79 -11.40
N ARG A 289 -19.03 13.91 -12.13
CA ARG A 289 -19.65 14.14 -13.44
C ARG A 289 -19.10 13.27 -14.56
N ARG A 290 -17.95 12.63 -14.34
CA ARG A 290 -17.25 11.77 -15.31
C ARG A 290 -17.31 10.30 -14.94
N VAL A 291 -17.88 9.96 -13.79
CA VAL A 291 -17.92 8.58 -13.23
C VAL A 291 -18.51 7.58 -14.22
N THR A 292 -19.51 7.95 -14.99
CA THR A 292 -20.16 7.07 -15.98
C THR A 292 -19.46 7.03 -17.34
N LYS A 293 -18.39 7.80 -17.54
CA LYS A 293 -17.73 7.98 -18.85
C LYS A 293 -16.25 7.56 -18.82
N ASP A 294 -15.63 7.55 -17.67
CA ASP A 294 -14.19 7.34 -17.50
C ASP A 294 -13.91 6.53 -16.25
N ALA A 295 -13.36 5.34 -16.43
CA ALA A 295 -13.08 4.42 -15.32
C ALA A 295 -12.01 4.97 -14.33
N ILE A 296 -11.11 5.86 -14.77
CA ILE A 296 -10.13 6.48 -13.88
C ILE A 296 -10.78 7.58 -13.06
N ALA A 297 -11.70 8.36 -13.66
CA ALA A 297 -12.51 9.34 -12.93
C ALA A 297 -13.45 8.63 -11.93
N ALA A 298 -14.06 7.52 -12.33
CA ALA A 298 -14.86 6.68 -11.44
C ALA A 298 -14.02 6.17 -10.26
N LEU A 299 -12.81 5.68 -10.53
CA LEU A 299 -11.90 5.20 -9.50
C LEU A 299 -11.50 6.32 -8.54
N ALA A 300 -11.18 7.51 -9.03
CA ALA A 300 -10.85 8.67 -8.20
C ALA A 300 -12.02 9.07 -7.28
N PHE A 301 -13.24 9.10 -7.82
CA PHE A 301 -14.46 9.40 -7.05
C PHE A 301 -14.70 8.34 -5.96
N LEU A 302 -14.63 7.05 -6.31
CA LEU A 302 -14.84 5.95 -5.36
C LEU A 302 -13.78 5.93 -4.26
N TRP A 303 -12.52 6.25 -4.58
CA TRP A 303 -11.49 6.42 -3.57
C TRP A 303 -11.76 7.61 -2.64
N ALA A 304 -12.31 8.71 -3.15
CA ALA A 304 -12.71 9.85 -2.30
C ALA A 304 -13.86 9.45 -1.36
N CYS A 305 -14.85 8.69 -1.85
CA CYS A 305 -15.90 8.11 -1.01
C CYS A 305 -15.32 7.16 0.05
N PHE A 306 -14.39 6.29 -0.34
CA PHE A 306 -13.71 5.37 0.59
C PHE A 306 -12.93 6.13 1.67
N ALA A 307 -12.25 7.23 1.30
CA ALA A 307 -11.51 8.06 2.25
C ALA A 307 -12.40 8.61 3.38
N ILE A 308 -13.66 8.95 3.08
CA ILE A 308 -14.64 9.38 4.09
C ILE A 308 -14.96 8.26 5.09
N ALA A 309 -14.96 7.02 4.60
CA ALA A 309 -15.32 5.83 5.39
C ALA A 309 -14.13 5.23 6.18
N ILE A 310 -12.93 5.81 6.07
CA ILE A 310 -11.75 5.35 6.82
C ILE A 310 -11.98 5.57 8.33
N PRO A 311 -11.76 4.53 9.17
CA PRO A 311 -12.02 4.61 10.59
C PRO A 311 -11.09 5.59 11.32
N PRO A 312 -11.48 6.05 12.52
CA PRO A 312 -10.64 6.84 13.43
C PRO A 312 -9.27 6.18 13.67
N GLY A 313 -8.25 6.99 13.97
CA GLY A 313 -6.88 6.54 14.20
C GLY A 313 -6.05 6.28 12.94
N THR A 314 -6.68 6.08 11.77
CA THR A 314 -5.92 5.88 10.52
C THR A 314 -5.23 7.17 10.05
N TYR A 315 -5.88 8.31 10.23
CA TYR A 315 -5.29 9.62 9.89
C TYR A 315 -4.28 10.09 10.94
N ASP A 316 -4.32 9.51 12.14
CA ASP A 316 -3.36 9.81 13.22
C ASP A 316 -2.01 9.10 13.00
N ASP A 317 -1.98 7.98 12.28
CA ASP A 317 -0.74 7.35 11.87
C ASP A 317 -0.11 8.14 10.70
N PRO A 318 1.11 8.68 10.86
CA PRO A 318 1.79 9.46 9.82
C PRO A 318 1.96 8.74 8.50
N LEU A 319 2.02 7.42 8.52
CA LEU A 319 2.16 6.59 7.33
C LEU A 319 0.81 6.15 6.76
N ALA A 320 -0.16 5.79 7.63
CA ALA A 320 -1.36 5.07 7.21
C ALA A 320 -2.26 5.89 6.28
N GLY A 321 -2.62 7.12 6.63
CA GLY A 321 -3.50 7.96 5.82
C GLY A 321 -2.94 8.18 4.41
N ALA A 322 -1.70 8.62 4.29
CA ALA A 322 -1.07 8.91 3.02
C ALA A 322 -0.83 7.64 2.16
N ARG A 323 -0.37 6.52 2.77
CA ARG A 323 -0.14 5.27 2.03
C ARG A 323 -1.43 4.67 1.48
N ILE A 324 -2.51 4.69 2.29
CA ILE A 324 -3.82 4.15 1.90
C ILE A 324 -4.43 4.96 0.77
N LEU A 325 -4.30 6.30 0.80
CA LEU A 325 -4.84 7.19 -0.22
C LEU A 325 -3.88 7.45 -1.39
N THR A 326 -2.72 6.80 -1.43
CA THR A 326 -1.80 6.88 -2.59
C THR A 326 -2.50 6.57 -3.92
N PRO A 327 -3.37 5.55 -4.07
CA PRO A 327 -4.10 5.31 -5.32
C PRO A 327 -4.94 6.51 -5.78
N LEU A 328 -5.64 7.18 -4.86
CA LEU A 328 -6.38 8.41 -5.16
C LEU A 328 -5.46 9.50 -5.72
N MET A 329 -4.35 9.76 -5.02
CA MET A 329 -3.38 10.78 -5.43
C MET A 329 -2.68 10.44 -6.76
N LEU A 330 -2.48 9.16 -7.06
CA LEU A 330 -1.93 8.72 -8.34
C LEU A 330 -2.91 8.93 -9.50
N THR A 331 -4.23 8.66 -9.32
CA THR A 331 -5.22 8.96 -10.36
C THR A 331 -5.25 10.45 -10.68
N GLN A 332 -5.09 11.30 -9.68
CA GLN A 332 -5.02 12.76 -9.84
C GLN A 332 -3.70 13.20 -10.50
N TRP A 333 -2.59 12.57 -10.15
CA TRP A 333 -1.31 12.79 -10.82
C TRP A 333 -1.42 12.52 -12.33
N LEU A 334 -2.09 11.43 -12.72
CA LEU A 334 -2.33 11.11 -14.12
C LEU A 334 -3.21 12.16 -14.82
N ALA A 335 -4.14 12.77 -14.09
CA ALA A 335 -4.95 13.90 -14.56
C ALA A 335 -4.21 15.26 -14.56
N GLY A 336 -2.93 15.29 -14.14
CA GLY A 336 -2.11 16.50 -14.10
C GLY A 336 -2.15 17.25 -12.77
N PHE A 337 -2.95 16.81 -11.80
CA PHE A 337 -3.09 17.45 -10.49
C PHE A 337 -2.19 16.77 -9.44
N ARG A 338 -1.01 17.33 -9.22
CA ARG A 338 0.07 16.72 -8.42
C ARG A 338 0.11 17.18 -6.97
N LEU A 339 -0.53 18.30 -6.68
CA LEU A 339 -0.41 18.99 -5.39
C LEU A 339 -0.78 18.11 -4.19
N PRO A 340 -1.83 17.28 -4.20
CA PRO A 340 -2.15 16.41 -3.07
C PRO A 340 -1.01 15.48 -2.69
N LEU A 341 -0.38 14.82 -3.67
CA LEU A 341 0.74 13.91 -3.43
C LEU A 341 1.95 14.66 -2.86
N LEU A 342 2.25 15.85 -3.39
CA LEU A 342 3.36 16.68 -2.91
C LEU A 342 3.15 17.17 -1.47
N LEU A 343 1.92 17.48 -1.07
CA LEU A 343 1.60 17.88 0.30
C LEU A 343 1.57 16.68 1.26
N ALA A 344 1.11 15.52 0.82
CA ALA A 344 0.99 14.35 1.68
C ALA A 344 2.34 13.65 1.96
N SER A 345 3.32 13.77 1.07
CA SER A 345 4.57 12.99 1.14
C SER A 345 5.58 13.47 2.20
N PRO A 346 5.81 14.77 2.47
CA PRO A 346 6.87 15.23 3.38
C PRO A 346 6.74 14.67 4.80
N ARG A 347 5.53 14.50 5.30
CA ARG A 347 5.31 13.92 6.63
C ARG A 347 5.72 12.44 6.69
N VAL A 348 5.51 11.72 5.60
CA VAL A 348 5.96 10.31 5.45
C VAL A 348 7.49 10.25 5.46
N TYR A 349 8.16 11.15 4.73
CA TYR A 349 9.61 11.22 4.70
C TYR A 349 10.21 11.53 6.08
N ALA A 350 9.55 12.39 6.86
CA ALA A 350 9.99 12.69 8.22
C ALA A 350 10.02 11.45 9.13
N GLN A 351 9.23 10.41 8.83
CA GLN A 351 9.29 9.13 9.57
C GLN A 351 10.55 8.32 9.28
N LEU A 352 11.20 8.57 8.15
CA LEU A 352 12.46 7.91 7.80
C LEU A 352 13.68 8.60 8.41
N ALA A 353 13.51 9.76 9.05
CA ALA A 353 14.64 10.53 9.57
C ALA A 353 15.58 9.72 10.49
N PRO A 354 15.08 8.87 11.42
CA PRO A 354 15.97 8.03 12.23
C PRO A 354 16.79 7.04 11.40
N GLN A 355 16.18 6.40 10.39
CA GLN A 355 16.87 5.44 9.51
C GLN A 355 17.89 6.14 8.63
N VAL A 356 17.54 7.29 8.05
CA VAL A 356 18.48 8.14 7.28
C VAL A 356 19.65 8.55 8.16
N TRP A 357 19.39 8.98 9.38
CA TRP A 357 20.43 9.37 10.34
C TRP A 357 21.37 8.22 10.67
N GLY A 358 20.82 7.00 10.90
CA GLY A 358 21.64 5.81 11.16
C GLY A 358 22.54 5.45 9.97
N VAL A 359 22.03 5.56 8.74
CA VAL A 359 22.83 5.34 7.52
C VAL A 359 23.94 6.39 7.41
N LEU A 360 23.63 7.67 7.60
CA LEU A 360 24.64 8.74 7.54
C LEU A 360 25.73 8.55 8.58
N ARG A 361 25.38 8.25 9.84
CA ARG A 361 26.37 7.98 10.90
C ARG A 361 27.25 6.77 10.64
N GLY A 362 26.76 5.80 9.90
CA GLY A 362 27.53 4.60 9.56
C GLY A 362 28.43 4.77 8.34
N LEU A 363 28.20 5.81 7.52
CA LEU A 363 29.00 6.11 6.35
C LEU A 363 30.16 7.08 6.66
N PHE A 364 30.02 7.90 7.72
CA PHE A 364 30.98 8.91 8.18
C PHE A 364 31.42 8.64 9.61
#